data_603fb5b2cd5fbbb3b0fb59971d7b4158
#
_entry.id   603fb5b2cd5fbbb3b0fb59971d7b4158
#
_cell.length_a   1.000
_cell.length_b   1.000
_cell.length_c   1.000
_cell.angle_alpha   90.00
_cell.angle_beta   90.00
_cell.angle_gamma   90.00
#
_symmetry.space_group_name_H-M   'P 1'
#
loop_
_entity.id
_entity.type
_entity.pdbx_description
1 polymer ?
#
loop_
_entity_poly.entity_id
_entity_poly.type
_entity_poly.pdbx_seq_one_letter_code
_entity_poly.pdbx_strand_id
1 'polypeptide(L)'
;MCKCLYCYKPLGEGEIDYHKRCARKIFESGTAPTLPYTRDNIKELAREIVSASTTVTGVQAKLSLDIARGSAGEPQRFTIVGLWGRYILKPQTDRFANLPENEDLTMHMAEAAGIKTVPHSLIRFADGELCYITRRVDRTKSGGKIAMEDMCQLSERLTEDKYKGSYERIAKLIRQYSSAPLLDIVNFWEVIVFSWLTGNADMHLKNFSLYCPANEYLLTPTYDLLSTAIAMPEDDEELALTLNGKKKRIDRLDFEKAMRDSGMDDKAISKLFQRFAKAIPEWHLLISQSFLPKQLHDEYHTMIDSTSKRLLES
;
A
#
# COMPACT_ATOMS: atom_id res chain seq x y z
N MET A 1 -9.76 16.70 19.67
CA MET A 1 -8.31 16.98 19.53
C MET A 1 -7.88 16.61 18.12
N CYS A 2 -7.04 17.45 17.49
CA CYS A 2 -6.48 17.13 16.18
C CYS A 2 -5.48 15.96 16.31
N LYS A 3 -5.48 15.03 15.34
CA LYS A 3 -4.58 13.88 15.29
C LYS A 3 -3.54 14.07 14.19
N CYS A 4 -2.35 13.53 14.40
CA CYS A 4 -1.30 13.49 13.38
C CYS A 4 -1.73 12.62 12.20
N LEU A 5 -1.63 13.12 10.99
CA LEU A 5 -2.03 12.43 9.75
C LEU A 5 -1.16 11.18 9.44
N TYR A 6 0.00 11.06 10.09
CA TYR A 6 0.84 9.86 9.97
C TYR A 6 0.60 8.86 11.10
N CYS A 7 0.74 9.22 12.36
CA CYS A 7 0.77 8.24 13.44
C CYS A 7 -0.53 8.17 14.27
N TYR A 8 -1.56 8.89 13.90
CA TYR A 8 -2.90 8.97 14.52
C TYR A 8 -2.92 9.48 15.98
N LYS A 9 -1.75 9.75 16.57
CA LYS A 9 -1.65 10.25 17.95
C LYS A 9 -2.02 11.72 18.03
N PRO A 10 -2.52 12.20 19.19
CA PRO A 10 -2.84 13.60 19.39
C PRO A 10 -1.65 14.51 19.06
N LEU A 11 -1.92 15.65 18.42
CA LEU A 11 -0.94 16.69 18.14
C LEU A 11 -0.70 17.55 19.39
N GLY A 12 0.53 18.04 19.55
CA GLY A 12 0.89 19.01 20.57
C GLY A 12 0.47 20.44 20.22
N GLU A 13 0.68 21.36 21.15
CA GLU A 13 0.40 22.78 20.93
C GLU A 13 1.26 23.34 19.77
N GLY A 14 0.63 24.04 18.84
CA GLY A 14 1.28 24.60 17.64
C GLY A 14 1.66 23.61 16.56
N GLU A 15 1.40 22.32 16.72
CA GLU A 15 1.57 21.33 15.66
C GLU A 15 0.33 21.28 14.75
N ILE A 16 0.56 21.28 13.43
CA ILE A 16 -0.47 21.21 12.41
C ILE A 16 -0.23 19.94 11.58
N ASP A 17 -1.25 19.10 11.45
CA ASP A 17 -1.30 17.86 10.67
C ASP A 17 -0.23 16.81 11.03
N TYR A 18 0.98 17.21 11.44
CA TYR A 18 2.06 16.26 11.73
C TYR A 18 2.90 16.66 12.94
N HIS A 19 3.37 15.66 13.68
CA HIS A 19 4.53 15.86 14.53
C HIS A 19 5.79 16.05 13.66
N LYS A 20 6.74 16.86 14.10
CA LYS A 20 8.02 17.08 13.37
C LYS A 20 8.73 15.78 12.98
N ARG A 21 8.73 14.77 13.89
CA ARG A 21 9.32 13.45 13.62
C ARG A 21 8.58 12.68 12.53
N CYS A 22 7.25 12.81 12.46
CA CYS A 22 6.42 12.14 11.47
C CYS A 22 6.59 12.77 10.10
N ALA A 23 6.60 14.10 10.00
CA ALA A 23 6.90 14.82 8.77
C ALA A 23 8.28 14.41 8.19
N ARG A 24 9.30 14.25 9.04
CA ARG A 24 10.64 13.78 8.58
C ARG A 24 10.63 12.41 7.94
N LYS A 25 9.79 11.48 8.41
CA LYS A 25 9.70 10.13 7.84
C LYS A 25 9.20 10.16 6.39
N ILE A 26 8.23 11.01 6.11
CA ILE A 26 7.54 11.08 4.81
C ILE A 26 8.23 12.09 3.88
N PHE A 27 8.50 13.30 4.38
CA PHE A 27 8.94 14.44 3.56
C PHE A 27 10.43 14.78 3.71
N GLU A 28 11.15 14.03 4.55
CA GLU A 28 12.56 14.30 4.88
C GLU A 28 12.80 15.70 5.49
N SER A 29 11.74 16.39 5.88
CA SER A 29 11.70 17.71 6.49
C SER A 29 10.92 17.66 7.81
N GLY A 30 11.26 18.52 8.77
CA GLY A 30 10.49 18.66 10.01
C GLY A 30 9.14 19.36 9.84
N THR A 31 8.87 19.88 8.65
CA THR A 31 7.62 20.52 8.27
C THR A 31 7.09 19.86 7.01
N ALA A 32 5.80 19.52 6.99
CA ALA A 32 5.17 18.97 5.81
C ALA A 32 5.04 20.06 4.72
N PRO A 33 5.31 19.75 3.45
CA PRO A 33 5.01 20.65 2.34
C PRO A 33 3.50 20.87 2.23
N THR A 34 3.09 22.06 1.85
CA THR A 34 1.68 22.36 1.57
C THR A 34 1.26 21.74 0.23
N LEU A 35 -0.01 21.32 0.15
CA LEU A 35 -0.64 20.84 -1.08
C LEU A 35 -1.64 21.93 -1.55
N PRO A 36 -1.23 22.86 -2.45
CA PRO A 36 -2.00 24.06 -2.78
C PRO A 36 -3.12 23.82 -3.79
N TYR A 37 -3.68 22.62 -3.80
CA TYR A 37 -4.75 22.20 -4.70
C TYR A 37 -6.00 21.87 -3.89
N THR A 38 -7.17 22.01 -4.51
CA THR A 38 -8.43 21.45 -4.04
C THR A 38 -8.72 20.14 -4.77
N ARG A 39 -9.65 19.35 -4.25
CA ARG A 39 -10.09 18.13 -4.91
C ARG A 39 -10.60 18.39 -6.33
N ASP A 40 -11.34 19.48 -6.56
CA ASP A 40 -11.89 19.81 -7.86
C ASP A 40 -10.79 20.20 -8.86
N ASN A 41 -9.79 20.99 -8.45
CA ASN A 41 -8.64 21.28 -9.29
C ASN A 41 -7.91 20.00 -9.73
N ILE A 42 -7.77 19.05 -8.80
CA ILE A 42 -7.12 17.77 -9.06
C ILE A 42 -7.94 16.91 -10.03
N LYS A 43 -9.27 16.90 -9.91
CA LYS A 43 -10.15 16.19 -10.85
C LYS A 43 -10.03 16.74 -12.27
N GLU A 44 -9.95 18.05 -12.41
CA GLU A 44 -9.79 18.73 -13.70
C GLU A 44 -8.44 18.39 -14.33
N LEU A 45 -7.35 18.55 -13.60
CA LEU A 45 -6.00 18.19 -14.02
C LEU A 45 -5.86 16.69 -14.36
N ALA A 46 -6.47 15.81 -13.56
CA ALA A 46 -6.48 14.38 -13.83
C ALA A 46 -7.20 14.05 -15.14
N ARG A 47 -8.31 14.73 -15.47
CA ARG A 47 -9.00 14.57 -16.75
C ARG A 47 -8.14 15.01 -17.92
N GLU A 48 -7.42 16.13 -17.81
CA GLU A 48 -6.50 16.60 -18.84
C GLU A 48 -5.36 15.60 -19.09
N ILE A 49 -4.76 15.06 -18.02
CA ILE A 49 -3.70 14.04 -18.10
C ILE A 49 -4.23 12.74 -18.70
N VAL A 50 -5.43 12.31 -18.30
CA VAL A 50 -6.08 11.09 -18.80
C VAL A 50 -6.51 11.24 -20.25
N SER A 51 -7.00 12.40 -20.67
CA SER A 51 -7.34 12.65 -22.08
C SER A 51 -6.13 12.63 -23.00
N ALA A 52 -4.93 12.89 -22.45
CA ALA A 52 -3.66 12.79 -23.18
C ALA A 52 -3.04 11.37 -23.16
N SER A 53 -3.55 10.47 -22.34
CA SER A 53 -3.11 9.07 -22.25
C SER A 53 -4.32 8.15 -22.24
N THR A 54 -4.33 7.15 -23.14
CA THR A 54 -5.39 6.13 -23.25
C THR A 54 -5.48 5.33 -21.95
N THR A 55 -6.31 5.75 -20.99
CA THR A 55 -6.46 5.06 -19.71
C THR A 55 -7.84 4.46 -19.51
N VAL A 56 -7.83 3.24 -18.96
CA VAL A 56 -9.02 2.46 -18.63
C VAL A 56 -9.86 3.20 -17.60
N THR A 57 -11.13 3.40 -17.90
CA THR A 57 -12.13 3.97 -16.99
C THR A 57 -12.30 3.12 -15.73
N GLY A 58 -12.27 3.73 -14.56
CA GLY A 58 -12.56 3.09 -13.28
C GLY A 58 -11.40 2.96 -12.30
N VAL A 59 -10.19 3.33 -12.69
CA VAL A 59 -9.01 3.31 -11.81
C VAL A 59 -8.91 4.63 -11.05
N GLN A 60 -8.54 4.58 -9.75
CA GLN A 60 -8.25 5.77 -8.95
C GLN A 60 -7.15 6.62 -9.63
N ALA A 61 -7.38 7.92 -9.77
CA ALA A 61 -6.38 8.83 -10.32
C ALA A 61 -5.10 8.80 -9.47
N LYS A 62 -3.95 8.65 -10.13
CA LYS A 62 -2.62 8.68 -9.50
C LYS A 62 -1.86 9.87 -10.09
N LEU A 63 -1.53 10.86 -9.27
CA LEU A 63 -0.82 12.06 -9.69
C LEU A 63 0.61 12.02 -9.18
N SER A 64 1.55 12.32 -10.06
CA SER A 64 2.95 12.41 -9.70
C SER A 64 3.28 13.80 -9.19
N LEU A 65 3.84 13.90 -7.98
CA LEU A 65 4.19 15.14 -7.33
C LEU A 65 5.68 15.22 -7.02
N ASP A 66 6.20 16.44 -6.98
CA ASP A 66 7.49 16.74 -6.37
C ASP A 66 7.40 17.98 -5.48
N ILE A 67 8.38 18.15 -4.60
CA ILE A 67 8.48 19.32 -3.72
C ILE A 67 9.18 20.44 -4.48
N ALA A 68 8.47 21.53 -4.76
CA ALA A 68 9.06 22.73 -5.32
C ALA A 68 9.99 23.37 -4.29
N ARG A 69 11.19 23.76 -4.73
CA ARG A 69 12.10 24.57 -3.91
C ARG A 69 11.52 25.98 -3.84
N GLY A 70 11.02 26.38 -2.68
CA GLY A 70 10.66 27.77 -2.42
C GLY A 70 11.89 28.66 -2.31
N SER A 71 11.69 29.97 -2.42
CA SER A 71 12.66 30.97 -2.05
C SER A 71 13.05 30.83 -0.56
N ALA A 72 14.21 31.33 -0.17
CA ALA A 72 14.64 31.27 1.23
C ALA A 72 13.59 31.91 2.16
N GLY A 73 13.00 31.09 3.06
CA GLY A 73 11.96 31.52 4.00
C GLY A 73 10.51 31.19 3.61
N GLU A 74 10.27 30.73 2.39
CA GLU A 74 8.93 30.28 1.99
C GLU A 74 8.70 28.81 2.39
N PRO A 75 7.45 28.42 2.79
CA PRO A 75 7.12 27.05 3.06
C PRO A 75 7.24 26.20 1.79
N GLN A 76 7.77 25.00 1.93
CA GLN A 76 7.81 24.03 0.83
C GLN A 76 6.39 23.71 0.38
N ARG A 77 6.20 23.52 -0.93
CA ARG A 77 4.92 23.16 -1.52
C ARG A 77 5.08 22.03 -2.52
N PHE A 78 4.05 21.20 -2.63
CA PHE A 78 3.96 20.22 -3.72
C PHE A 78 3.58 20.89 -5.04
N THR A 79 4.14 20.39 -6.10
CA THR A 79 3.76 20.70 -7.48
C THR A 79 3.52 19.41 -8.25
N ILE A 80 2.50 19.42 -9.11
CA ILE A 80 2.24 18.32 -10.03
C ILE A 80 3.32 18.35 -11.11
N VAL A 81 3.97 17.22 -11.29
CA VAL A 81 4.98 17.02 -12.31
C VAL A 81 4.61 15.77 -13.10
N GLY A 82 4.99 15.67 -14.35
CA GLY A 82 4.71 14.49 -15.16
C GLY A 82 5.19 13.18 -14.49
N LEU A 83 5.79 12.29 -15.23
CA LEU A 83 6.21 10.96 -14.73
C LEU A 83 7.37 10.97 -13.74
N TRP A 84 8.00 12.12 -13.46
CA TRP A 84 9.29 12.22 -12.79
C TRP A 84 9.23 12.54 -11.29
N GLY A 85 8.04 12.77 -10.74
CA GLY A 85 7.89 13.11 -9.33
C GLY A 85 8.33 12.01 -8.37
N ARG A 86 8.78 12.40 -7.18
CA ARG A 86 9.19 11.50 -6.10
C ARG A 86 8.01 10.99 -5.26
N TYR A 87 6.82 11.56 -5.45
CA TYR A 87 5.62 11.21 -4.70
C TYR A 87 4.47 10.84 -5.64
N ILE A 88 3.58 10.01 -5.15
CA ILE A 88 2.30 9.69 -5.77
C ILE A 88 1.21 10.16 -4.83
N LEU A 89 0.27 10.96 -5.36
CA LEU A 89 -0.95 11.37 -4.68
C LEU A 89 -2.12 10.56 -5.22
N LYS A 90 -2.93 10.03 -4.32
CA LYS A 90 -4.17 9.32 -4.64
C LYS A 90 -5.33 10.02 -3.94
N PRO A 91 -6.11 10.84 -4.66
CA PRO A 91 -7.26 11.53 -4.11
C PRO A 91 -8.43 10.57 -3.87
N GLN A 92 -9.39 11.02 -3.07
CA GLN A 92 -10.68 10.38 -2.91
C GLN A 92 -11.40 10.27 -4.26
N THR A 93 -12.00 9.10 -4.53
CA THR A 93 -12.82 8.86 -5.73
C THR A 93 -14.30 9.14 -5.46
N ASP A 94 -15.08 9.33 -6.52
CA ASP A 94 -16.54 9.48 -6.37
C ASP A 94 -17.25 8.10 -6.24
N ARG A 95 -16.58 7.02 -6.66
CA ARG A 95 -17.15 5.69 -6.68
C ARG A 95 -17.06 4.96 -5.35
N PHE A 96 -15.93 5.09 -4.65
CA PHE A 96 -15.65 4.39 -3.40
C PHE A 96 -15.29 5.41 -2.32
N ALA A 97 -16.03 5.40 -1.22
CA ALA A 97 -15.79 6.31 -0.11
C ALA A 97 -14.56 5.91 0.71
N ASN A 98 -13.88 6.88 1.29
CA ASN A 98 -12.79 6.72 2.27
C ASN A 98 -11.60 5.88 1.78
N LEU A 99 -11.32 5.84 0.46
CA LEU A 99 -10.16 5.10 -0.06
C LEU A 99 -8.82 5.59 0.50
N PRO A 100 -8.55 6.92 0.61
CA PRO A 100 -7.31 7.41 1.21
C PRO A 100 -7.09 6.92 2.63
N GLU A 101 -8.12 6.99 3.48
CA GLU A 101 -8.06 6.58 4.89
C GLU A 101 -7.92 5.07 5.03
N ASN A 102 -8.57 4.31 4.15
CA ASN A 102 -8.48 2.85 4.12
C ASN A 102 -7.08 2.39 3.69
N GLU A 103 -6.52 2.97 2.62
CA GLU A 103 -5.16 2.64 2.17
C GLU A 103 -4.12 3.00 3.24
N ASP A 104 -4.21 4.19 3.83
CA ASP A 104 -3.27 4.63 4.87
C ASP A 104 -3.33 3.72 6.11
N LEU A 105 -4.53 3.37 6.58
CA LEU A 105 -4.70 2.43 7.69
C LEU A 105 -4.13 1.06 7.37
N THR A 106 -4.45 0.49 6.21
CA THR A 106 -3.99 -0.84 5.82
C THR A 106 -2.47 -0.89 5.71
N MET A 107 -1.84 0.16 5.18
CA MET A 107 -0.38 0.30 5.13
C MET A 107 0.23 0.39 6.54
N HIS A 108 -0.38 1.13 7.48
CA HIS A 108 0.07 1.16 8.89
C HIS A 108 -0.09 -0.19 9.61
N MET A 109 -1.15 -0.94 9.31
CA MET A 109 -1.32 -2.30 9.82
C MET A 109 -0.22 -3.24 9.31
N ALA A 110 0.20 -3.07 8.05
CA ALA A 110 1.34 -3.80 7.51
C ALA A 110 2.65 -3.45 8.24
N GLU A 111 2.92 -2.16 8.49
CA GLU A 111 4.08 -1.73 9.29
C GLU A 111 4.06 -2.33 10.71
N ALA A 112 2.90 -2.33 11.37
CA ALA A 112 2.73 -2.92 12.71
C ALA A 112 3.01 -4.43 12.72
N ALA A 113 2.71 -5.13 11.63
CA ALA A 113 3.07 -6.54 11.46
C ALA A 113 4.54 -6.76 11.05
N GLY A 114 5.34 -5.70 10.91
CA GLY A 114 6.74 -5.77 10.52
C GLY A 114 6.97 -5.98 9.02
N ILE A 115 5.96 -5.79 8.18
CA ILE A 115 6.08 -5.78 6.72
C ILE A 115 6.75 -4.46 6.31
N LYS A 116 7.74 -4.55 5.43
CA LYS A 116 8.42 -3.37 4.91
C LYS A 116 7.55 -2.66 3.87
N THR A 117 7.15 -1.44 4.17
CA THR A 117 6.31 -0.60 3.29
C THR A 117 7.09 0.56 2.69
N VAL A 118 6.57 1.15 1.61
CA VAL A 118 7.01 2.46 1.15
C VAL A 118 6.57 3.53 2.16
N PRO A 119 7.30 4.66 2.33
CA PRO A 119 6.85 5.76 3.17
C PRO A 119 5.53 6.33 2.64
N HIS A 120 4.52 6.42 3.50
CA HIS A 120 3.17 6.87 3.15
C HIS A 120 2.55 7.71 4.26
N SER A 121 1.49 8.42 3.98
CA SER A 121 0.67 9.16 4.94
C SER A 121 -0.61 9.66 4.30
N LEU A 122 -1.56 10.12 5.12
CA LEU A 122 -2.57 11.06 4.68
C LEU A 122 -1.95 12.45 4.53
N ILE A 123 -2.52 13.30 3.66
CA ILE A 123 -2.22 14.72 3.52
C ILE A 123 -3.52 15.48 3.24
N ARG A 124 -3.57 16.79 3.56
CA ARG A 124 -4.75 17.61 3.28
C ARG A 124 -4.58 18.42 2.01
N PHE A 125 -5.65 18.48 1.24
CA PHE A 125 -5.85 19.50 0.23
C PHE A 125 -6.07 20.88 0.86
N ALA A 126 -6.02 21.94 0.05
CA ALA A 126 -6.25 23.31 0.49
C ALA A 126 -7.68 23.53 1.03
N ASP A 127 -8.66 22.74 0.62
CA ASP A 127 -10.04 22.73 1.12
C ASP A 127 -10.23 21.86 2.39
N GLY A 128 -9.17 21.20 2.87
CA GLY A 128 -9.17 20.37 4.07
C GLY A 128 -9.53 18.89 3.85
N GLU A 129 -9.95 18.49 2.65
CA GLU A 129 -10.19 17.07 2.34
C GLU A 129 -8.90 16.25 2.43
N LEU A 130 -9.05 14.97 2.83
CA LEU A 130 -7.93 14.05 2.94
C LEU A 130 -7.63 13.37 1.59
N CYS A 131 -6.36 13.14 1.33
CA CYS A 131 -5.89 12.27 0.28
C CYS A 131 -4.67 11.46 0.76
N TYR A 132 -4.40 10.36 0.10
CA TYR A 132 -3.25 9.51 0.39
C TYR A 132 -2.04 9.98 -0.40
N ILE A 133 -0.87 10.00 0.24
CA ILE A 133 0.40 10.33 -0.39
C ILE A 133 1.45 9.28 -0.04
N THR A 134 2.22 8.86 -1.04
CA THR A 134 3.31 7.90 -0.84
C THR A 134 4.56 8.32 -1.61
N ARG A 135 5.73 7.93 -1.09
CA ARG A 135 7.00 8.09 -1.83
C ARG A 135 7.19 6.97 -2.82
N ARG A 136 7.63 7.32 -4.01
CA ARG A 136 7.96 6.34 -5.04
C ARG A 136 9.23 5.59 -4.68
N VAL A 137 9.14 4.27 -4.72
CA VAL A 137 10.26 3.36 -4.47
C VAL A 137 11.29 3.35 -5.62
N ASP A 138 10.84 3.69 -6.84
CA ASP A 138 11.66 3.74 -8.05
C ASP A 138 12.38 5.10 -8.26
N ARG A 139 12.49 5.89 -7.19
CA ARG A 139 13.21 7.18 -7.20
C ARG A 139 14.22 7.28 -6.08
N THR A 140 15.41 7.76 -6.41
CA THR A 140 16.41 8.14 -5.40
C THR A 140 15.99 9.44 -4.70
N LYS A 141 16.62 9.78 -3.59
CA LYS A 141 16.43 11.07 -2.90
C LYS A 141 16.72 12.28 -3.79
N SER A 142 17.66 12.15 -4.72
CA SER A 142 18.02 13.18 -5.70
C SER A 142 17.09 13.22 -6.93
N GLY A 143 16.08 12.35 -7.01
CA GLY A 143 15.13 12.28 -8.11
C GLY A 143 15.55 11.34 -9.27
N GLY A 144 16.72 10.68 -9.16
CA GLY A 144 17.16 9.69 -10.15
C GLY A 144 16.23 8.47 -10.20
N LYS A 145 16.08 7.86 -11.37
CA LYS A 145 15.25 6.65 -11.55
C LYS A 145 16.04 5.41 -11.12
N ILE A 146 15.39 4.53 -10.37
CA ILE A 146 15.85 3.18 -10.07
C ILE A 146 15.13 2.22 -11.02
N ALA A 147 15.84 1.30 -11.65
CA ALA A 147 15.25 0.28 -12.50
C ALA A 147 14.26 -0.56 -11.68
N MET A 148 13.07 -0.76 -12.20
CA MET A 148 11.99 -1.48 -11.53
C MET A 148 11.04 -2.07 -12.57
N GLU A 149 10.67 -3.33 -12.39
CA GLU A 149 9.69 -4.05 -13.20
C GLU A 149 8.68 -4.77 -12.31
N ASP A 150 7.41 -4.64 -12.65
CA ASP A 150 6.35 -5.36 -11.96
C ASP A 150 6.23 -6.82 -12.47
N MET A 151 5.54 -7.67 -11.71
CA MET A 151 5.39 -9.10 -12.06
C MET A 151 4.55 -9.32 -13.32
N CYS A 152 3.77 -8.33 -13.76
CA CYS A 152 3.10 -8.36 -15.06
C CYS A 152 4.13 -8.26 -16.19
N GLN A 153 5.08 -7.31 -16.09
CA GLN A 153 6.19 -7.13 -17.03
C GLN A 153 7.13 -8.34 -17.03
N LEU A 154 7.57 -8.81 -15.85
CA LEU A 154 8.42 -9.99 -15.71
C LEU A 154 7.75 -11.29 -16.18
N SER A 155 6.41 -11.32 -16.27
CA SER A 155 5.65 -12.44 -16.84
C SER A 155 5.39 -12.28 -18.32
N GLU A 156 5.89 -11.22 -18.97
CA GLU A 156 5.61 -10.86 -20.38
C GLU A 156 4.11 -10.72 -20.66
N ARG A 157 3.37 -10.10 -19.71
CA ARG A 157 1.92 -9.90 -19.79
C ARG A 157 1.57 -8.44 -19.97
N LEU A 158 0.48 -8.18 -20.67
CA LEU A 158 -0.09 -6.85 -20.82
C LEU A 158 -0.84 -6.44 -19.54
N THR A 159 -1.09 -5.15 -19.38
CA THR A 159 -1.76 -4.60 -18.19
C THR A 159 -3.17 -5.15 -18.00
N GLU A 160 -3.89 -5.44 -19.07
CA GLU A 160 -5.22 -6.07 -19.04
C GLU A 160 -5.21 -7.49 -18.46
N ASP A 161 -4.07 -8.15 -18.47
CA ASP A 161 -3.90 -9.51 -17.93
C ASP A 161 -3.42 -9.52 -16.48
N LYS A 162 -3.39 -8.39 -15.78
CA LYS A 162 -2.86 -8.25 -14.43
C LYS A 162 -3.50 -9.17 -13.39
N TYR A 163 -4.75 -9.61 -13.60
CA TYR A 163 -5.50 -10.56 -12.76
C TYR A 163 -5.38 -12.02 -13.20
N LYS A 164 -4.63 -12.32 -14.28
CA LYS A 164 -4.44 -13.67 -14.77
C LYS A 164 -3.13 -14.24 -14.22
N GLY A 165 -3.20 -15.25 -13.37
CA GLY A 165 -2.02 -15.90 -12.80
C GLY A 165 -2.26 -16.50 -11.43
N SER A 166 -1.16 -16.86 -10.77
CA SER A 166 -1.19 -17.39 -9.43
C SER A 166 -0.04 -16.83 -8.59
N TYR A 167 -0.17 -16.87 -7.29
CA TYR A 167 0.89 -16.43 -6.37
C TYR A 167 2.12 -17.34 -6.43
N GLU A 168 1.94 -18.63 -6.70
CA GLU A 168 3.05 -19.58 -6.90
C GLU A 168 3.90 -19.21 -8.12
N ARG A 169 3.25 -18.63 -9.16
CA ARG A 169 4.00 -18.13 -10.33
C ARG A 169 4.85 -16.92 -9.97
N ILE A 170 4.33 -16.00 -9.16
CA ILE A 170 5.10 -14.85 -8.65
C ILE A 170 6.29 -15.35 -7.82
N ALA A 171 6.08 -16.30 -6.92
CA ALA A 171 7.16 -16.88 -6.13
C ALA A 171 8.27 -17.51 -7.00
N LYS A 172 7.91 -18.15 -8.12
CA LYS A 172 8.87 -18.67 -9.11
C LYS A 172 9.67 -17.55 -9.78
N LEU A 173 9.02 -16.44 -10.17
CA LEU A 173 9.71 -15.28 -10.75
C LEU A 173 10.66 -14.62 -9.75
N ILE A 174 10.24 -14.46 -8.49
CA ILE A 174 11.12 -13.98 -7.42
C ILE A 174 12.34 -14.89 -7.28
N ARG A 175 12.13 -16.22 -7.25
CA ARG A 175 13.24 -17.18 -7.17
C ARG A 175 14.20 -17.07 -8.34
N GLN A 176 13.70 -16.78 -9.52
CA GLN A 176 14.48 -16.69 -10.76
C GLN A 176 15.29 -15.40 -10.86
N TYR A 177 14.71 -14.28 -10.45
CA TYR A 177 15.27 -12.95 -10.76
C TYR A 177 15.79 -12.19 -9.54
N SER A 178 15.40 -12.54 -8.31
CA SER A 178 15.90 -11.86 -7.12
C SER A 178 17.34 -12.25 -6.79
N SER A 179 18.10 -11.28 -6.34
CA SER A 179 19.46 -11.48 -5.78
C SER A 179 19.43 -12.09 -4.36
N ALA A 180 18.29 -12.00 -3.66
CA ALA A 180 18.07 -12.58 -2.33
C ALA A 180 16.78 -13.43 -2.28
N PRO A 181 16.66 -14.49 -3.11
CA PRO A 181 15.39 -15.15 -3.40
C PRO A 181 14.70 -15.74 -2.17
N LEU A 182 15.44 -16.31 -1.23
CA LEU A 182 14.84 -16.92 -0.03
C LEU A 182 14.20 -15.86 0.88
N LEU A 183 14.86 -14.71 1.06
CA LEU A 183 14.33 -13.61 1.86
C LEU A 183 13.12 -12.98 1.18
N ASP A 184 13.22 -12.73 -0.12
CA ASP A 184 12.15 -12.10 -0.89
C ASP A 184 10.92 -13.00 -1.02
N ILE A 185 11.07 -14.33 -1.06
CA ILE A 185 9.96 -15.29 -0.99
C ILE A 185 9.23 -15.17 0.36
N VAL A 186 9.98 -15.08 1.48
CA VAL A 186 9.35 -14.88 2.79
C VAL A 186 8.60 -13.55 2.82
N ASN A 187 9.24 -12.44 2.42
CA ASN A 187 8.61 -11.13 2.36
C ASN A 187 7.36 -11.11 1.46
N PHE A 188 7.40 -11.81 0.34
CA PHE A 188 6.26 -11.95 -0.57
C PHE A 188 5.07 -12.66 0.10
N TRP A 189 5.30 -13.83 0.72
CA TRP A 189 4.23 -14.57 1.37
C TRP A 189 3.66 -13.84 2.58
N GLU A 190 4.48 -13.06 3.30
CA GLU A 190 3.99 -12.16 4.36
C GLU A 190 2.94 -11.19 3.82
N VAL A 191 3.20 -10.58 2.66
CA VAL A 191 2.25 -9.66 2.03
C VAL A 191 0.96 -10.37 1.61
N ILE A 192 1.04 -11.59 1.08
CA ILE A 192 -0.16 -12.33 0.65
C ILE A 192 -1.04 -12.71 1.84
N VAL A 193 -0.44 -13.27 2.91
CA VAL A 193 -1.20 -13.62 4.13
C VAL A 193 -1.78 -12.36 4.78
N PHE A 194 -1.02 -11.27 4.86
CA PHE A 194 -1.50 -9.99 5.35
C PHE A 194 -2.69 -9.49 4.54
N SER A 195 -2.58 -9.49 3.22
CA SER A 195 -3.64 -9.03 2.31
C SER A 195 -4.93 -9.84 2.51
N TRP A 196 -4.81 -11.15 2.65
CA TRP A 196 -5.96 -12.00 2.94
C TRP A 196 -6.56 -11.69 4.31
N LEU A 197 -5.75 -11.51 5.36
CA LEU A 197 -6.20 -11.15 6.71
C LEU A 197 -6.94 -9.80 6.74
N THR A 198 -6.49 -8.84 5.93
CA THR A 198 -7.06 -7.48 5.86
C THR A 198 -8.10 -7.30 4.76
N GLY A 199 -8.56 -8.38 4.13
CA GLY A 199 -9.58 -8.34 3.09
C GLY A 199 -9.15 -7.55 1.85
N ASN A 200 -7.89 -7.64 1.44
CA ASN A 200 -7.38 -7.03 0.22
C ASN A 200 -7.37 -8.05 -0.93
N ALA A 201 -8.41 -8.09 -1.72
CA ALA A 201 -8.54 -8.93 -2.90
C ALA A 201 -8.02 -8.27 -4.20
N ASP A 202 -7.25 -7.17 -4.12
CA ASP A 202 -6.70 -6.48 -5.31
C ASP A 202 -5.18 -6.63 -5.46
N MET A 203 -4.54 -7.57 -4.74
CA MET A 203 -3.10 -7.82 -4.85
C MET A 203 -2.76 -8.64 -6.12
N HIS A 204 -2.85 -7.96 -7.25
CA HIS A 204 -2.58 -8.52 -8.58
C HIS A 204 -1.10 -8.41 -9.00
N LEU A 205 -0.74 -8.90 -10.20
CA LEU A 205 0.64 -8.94 -10.70
C LEU A 205 1.39 -7.60 -10.65
N LYS A 206 0.70 -6.46 -10.82
CA LYS A 206 1.35 -5.13 -10.82
C LYS A 206 1.64 -4.58 -9.42
N ASN A 207 1.14 -5.22 -8.37
CA ASN A 207 1.37 -4.81 -6.98
C ASN A 207 2.64 -5.43 -6.38
N PHE A 208 3.34 -6.25 -7.16
CA PHE A 208 4.64 -6.83 -6.83
C PHE A 208 5.66 -6.44 -7.87
N SER A 209 6.83 -5.96 -7.44
CA SER A 209 7.90 -5.55 -8.34
C SER A 209 9.27 -5.96 -7.81
N LEU A 210 10.20 -6.20 -8.73
CA LEU A 210 11.62 -6.21 -8.43
C LEU A 210 12.23 -4.86 -8.81
N TYR A 211 13.12 -4.34 -7.99
CA TYR A 211 13.85 -3.10 -8.24
C TYR A 211 15.35 -3.30 -8.01
N CYS A 212 16.17 -2.41 -8.59
CA CYS A 212 17.63 -2.54 -8.57
C CYS A 212 18.29 -1.29 -7.94
N PRO A 213 18.25 -1.12 -6.59
CA PRO A 213 18.75 0.08 -5.94
C PRO A 213 20.29 0.17 -5.87
N ALA A 214 21.01 -0.95 -5.90
CA ALA A 214 22.46 -1.03 -5.76
C ALA A 214 23.06 -2.18 -6.60
N ASN A 215 22.60 -2.33 -7.83
CA ASN A 215 22.96 -3.44 -8.73
C ASN A 215 22.52 -4.83 -8.23
N GLU A 216 21.57 -4.88 -7.30
CA GLU A 216 20.94 -6.09 -6.82
C GLU A 216 19.43 -6.01 -7.06
N TYR A 217 18.85 -7.04 -7.69
CA TYR A 217 17.42 -7.14 -7.89
C TYR A 217 16.76 -7.68 -6.64
N LEU A 218 15.92 -6.89 -6.01
CA LEU A 218 15.24 -7.21 -4.75
C LEU A 218 13.73 -6.98 -4.89
N LEU A 219 12.94 -7.69 -4.10
CA LEU A 219 11.52 -7.37 -3.96
C LEU A 219 11.39 -5.98 -3.34
N THR A 220 10.55 -5.14 -3.93
CA THR A 220 10.31 -3.79 -3.40
C THR A 220 9.69 -3.82 -2.01
N PRO A 221 9.88 -2.78 -1.19
CA PRO A 221 8.95 -2.50 -0.11
C PRO A 221 7.52 -2.48 -0.66
N THR A 222 6.56 -2.95 0.15
CA THR A 222 5.16 -3.10 -0.25
C THR A 222 4.49 -1.75 -0.41
N TYR A 223 3.59 -1.66 -1.37
CA TYR A 223 2.78 -0.49 -1.70
C TYR A 223 1.37 -0.92 -2.15
N ASP A 224 0.43 0.03 -2.22
CA ASP A 224 -0.91 -0.20 -2.76
C ASP A 224 -1.72 -1.24 -1.94
N LEU A 225 -1.59 -1.21 -0.60
CA LEU A 225 -2.37 -2.06 0.30
C LEU A 225 -3.66 -1.36 0.70
N LEU A 226 -4.79 -1.97 0.36
CA LEU A 226 -6.13 -1.43 0.58
C LEU A 226 -7.07 -2.58 0.93
N SER A 227 -7.91 -2.45 1.94
CA SER A 227 -8.98 -3.42 2.18
C SER A 227 -10.09 -3.24 1.15
N THR A 228 -10.18 -4.15 0.17
CA THR A 228 -11.27 -4.15 -0.80
C THR A 228 -12.59 -4.59 -0.15
N ALA A 229 -12.55 -5.45 0.84
CA ALA A 229 -13.73 -5.88 1.60
C ALA A 229 -14.44 -4.72 2.31
N ILE A 230 -13.68 -3.69 2.76
CA ILE A 230 -14.25 -2.46 3.35
C ILE A 230 -14.71 -1.49 2.26
N ALA A 231 -14.01 -1.42 1.12
CA ALA A 231 -14.32 -0.48 0.04
C ALA A 231 -15.46 -0.98 -0.88
N MET A 232 -15.59 -2.30 -1.04
CA MET A 232 -16.51 -2.98 -1.96
C MET A 232 -17.06 -4.26 -1.30
N PRO A 233 -17.94 -4.15 -0.31
CA PRO A 233 -18.43 -5.31 0.46
C PRO A 233 -19.25 -6.31 -0.37
N GLU A 234 -19.67 -5.94 -1.58
CA GLU A 234 -20.31 -6.82 -2.54
C GLU A 234 -19.38 -7.77 -3.28
N ASP A 235 -18.05 -7.52 -3.26
CA ASP A 235 -17.06 -8.42 -3.86
C ASP A 235 -16.76 -9.57 -2.89
N ASP A 236 -17.00 -10.81 -3.32
CA ASP A 236 -16.81 -12.01 -2.52
C ASP A 236 -15.49 -12.75 -2.83
N GLU A 237 -14.62 -12.20 -3.69
CA GLU A 237 -13.27 -12.73 -3.91
C GLU A 237 -12.39 -12.45 -2.66
N GLU A 238 -11.63 -13.46 -2.24
CA GLU A 238 -10.69 -13.33 -1.11
C GLU A 238 -9.28 -12.98 -1.60
N LEU A 239 -8.95 -13.28 -2.86
CA LEU A 239 -7.64 -13.08 -3.46
C LEU A 239 -7.75 -12.64 -4.93
N ALA A 240 -6.89 -11.72 -5.35
CA ALA A 240 -6.80 -11.25 -6.74
C ALA A 240 -6.34 -12.35 -7.71
N LEU A 241 -5.38 -13.15 -7.30
CA LEU A 241 -4.80 -14.25 -8.06
C LEU A 241 -5.13 -15.59 -7.39
N THR A 242 -4.96 -16.68 -8.11
CA THR A 242 -5.21 -18.01 -7.52
C THR A 242 -4.10 -18.40 -6.55
N LEU A 243 -4.50 -19.12 -5.50
CA LEU A 243 -3.67 -19.85 -4.56
C LEU A 243 -4.11 -21.31 -4.58
N ASN A 244 -3.24 -22.25 -4.93
CA ASN A 244 -3.58 -23.65 -5.19
C ASN A 244 -4.79 -23.82 -6.13
N GLY A 245 -4.93 -22.93 -7.13
CA GLY A 245 -6.04 -22.93 -8.08
C GLY A 245 -7.34 -22.32 -7.55
N LYS A 246 -7.38 -21.80 -6.31
CA LYS A 246 -8.55 -21.20 -5.66
C LYS A 246 -8.40 -19.68 -5.54
N LYS A 247 -9.49 -18.93 -5.53
CA LYS A 247 -9.57 -17.51 -5.13
C LYS A 247 -10.49 -17.28 -3.92
N LYS A 248 -11.25 -18.30 -3.51
CA LYS A 248 -12.23 -18.27 -2.42
C LYS A 248 -12.06 -19.47 -1.52
N ARG A 249 -12.58 -19.39 -0.31
CA ARG A 249 -12.48 -20.45 0.71
C ARG A 249 -11.04 -20.86 0.96
N ILE A 250 -10.20 -19.83 1.06
CA ILE A 250 -8.78 -19.99 1.39
C ILE A 250 -8.67 -20.30 2.88
N ASP A 251 -7.82 -21.24 3.21
CA ASP A 251 -7.52 -21.60 4.59
C ASP A 251 -6.00 -21.63 4.85
N ARG A 252 -5.63 -21.91 6.08
CA ARG A 252 -4.23 -21.98 6.50
C ARG A 252 -3.43 -23.02 5.70
N LEU A 253 -4.01 -24.18 5.41
CA LEU A 253 -3.34 -25.26 4.70
C LEU A 253 -2.99 -24.87 3.25
N ASP A 254 -3.84 -24.05 2.62
CA ASP A 254 -3.54 -23.50 1.29
C ASP A 254 -2.26 -22.66 1.31
N PHE A 255 -2.09 -21.79 2.30
CA PHE A 255 -0.88 -20.99 2.48
C PHE A 255 0.33 -21.86 2.81
N GLU A 256 0.21 -22.77 3.78
CA GLU A 256 1.31 -23.63 4.19
C GLU A 256 1.83 -24.47 3.02
N LYS A 257 0.92 -25.04 2.22
CA LYS A 257 1.29 -25.79 1.03
C LYS A 257 2.06 -24.93 0.01
N ALA A 258 1.53 -23.77 -0.35
CA ALA A 258 2.15 -22.89 -1.33
C ALA A 258 3.50 -22.32 -0.86
N MET A 259 3.64 -22.04 0.43
CA MET A 259 4.90 -21.61 1.04
C MET A 259 5.96 -22.71 1.00
N ARG A 260 5.60 -23.96 1.36
CA ARG A 260 6.52 -25.13 1.25
C ARG A 260 6.94 -25.36 -0.19
N ASP A 261 6.00 -25.34 -1.13
CA ASP A 261 6.27 -25.50 -2.57
C ASP A 261 7.18 -24.37 -3.11
N SER A 262 7.16 -23.20 -2.46
CA SER A 262 8.06 -22.06 -2.73
C SER A 262 9.42 -22.17 -2.02
N GLY A 263 9.64 -23.22 -1.21
CA GLY A 263 10.90 -23.52 -0.51
C GLY A 263 11.07 -22.88 0.85
N MET A 264 9.98 -22.46 1.50
CA MET A 264 10.01 -22.09 2.91
C MET A 264 9.99 -23.33 3.80
N ASP A 265 10.77 -23.30 4.88
CA ASP A 265 10.72 -24.35 5.90
C ASP A 265 9.55 -24.13 6.89
N ASP A 266 9.15 -25.20 7.58
CA ASP A 266 8.02 -25.16 8.52
C ASP A 266 8.25 -24.19 9.69
N LYS A 267 9.50 -23.93 10.08
CA LYS A 267 9.85 -22.98 11.15
C LYS A 267 9.60 -21.54 10.68
N ALA A 268 9.97 -21.21 9.43
CA ALA A 268 9.70 -19.89 8.84
C ALA A 268 8.19 -19.68 8.70
N ILE A 269 7.45 -20.67 8.22
CA ILE A 269 6.00 -20.65 8.08
C ILE A 269 5.32 -20.42 9.44
N SER A 270 5.68 -21.20 10.45
CA SER A 270 5.13 -21.06 11.80
C SER A 270 5.42 -19.68 12.42
N LYS A 271 6.64 -19.16 12.25
CA LYS A 271 7.00 -17.82 12.71
C LYS A 271 6.19 -16.72 12.04
N LEU A 272 5.89 -16.86 10.74
CA LEU A 272 5.09 -15.93 9.99
C LEU A 272 3.68 -15.82 10.59
N PHE A 273 2.99 -16.93 10.81
CA PHE A 273 1.66 -16.92 11.42
C PHE A 273 1.67 -16.40 12.86
N GLN A 274 2.66 -16.79 13.67
CA GLN A 274 2.80 -16.29 15.05
C GLN A 274 3.00 -14.76 15.08
N ARG A 275 3.70 -14.20 14.11
CA ARG A 275 3.91 -12.75 14.01
C ARG A 275 2.58 -12.03 13.73
N PHE A 276 1.75 -12.53 12.82
CA PHE A 276 0.43 -11.96 12.58
C PHE A 276 -0.48 -12.06 13.80
N ALA A 277 -0.49 -13.21 14.48
CA ALA A 277 -1.24 -13.37 15.72
C ALA A 277 -0.87 -12.30 16.77
N LYS A 278 0.42 -11.95 16.87
CA LYS A 278 0.90 -10.89 17.76
C LYS A 278 0.55 -9.47 17.30
N ALA A 279 0.37 -9.25 16.00
CA ALA A 279 0.06 -7.93 15.45
C ALA A 279 -1.44 -7.56 15.57
N ILE A 280 -2.34 -8.55 15.65
CA ILE A 280 -3.80 -8.33 15.66
C ILE A 280 -4.25 -7.34 16.74
N PRO A 281 -3.80 -7.38 18.00
CA PRO A 281 -4.20 -6.40 19.02
C PRO A 281 -3.81 -4.96 18.64
N GLU A 282 -2.64 -4.77 18.01
CA GLU A 282 -2.21 -3.45 17.54
C GLU A 282 -3.02 -3.00 16.32
N TRP A 283 -3.44 -3.91 15.44
CA TRP A 283 -4.35 -3.59 14.33
C TRP A 283 -5.69 -3.05 14.84
N HIS A 284 -6.29 -3.68 15.86
CA HIS A 284 -7.52 -3.17 16.47
C HIS A 284 -7.34 -1.76 17.06
N LEU A 285 -6.18 -1.49 17.66
CA LEU A 285 -5.86 -0.15 18.16
C LEU A 285 -5.73 0.87 17.00
N LEU A 286 -5.01 0.51 15.93
CA LEU A 286 -4.85 1.35 14.74
C LEU A 286 -6.19 1.65 14.07
N ILE A 287 -7.06 0.65 13.90
CA ILE A 287 -8.41 0.83 13.35
C ILE A 287 -9.17 1.86 14.19
N SER A 288 -9.21 1.69 15.51
CA SER A 288 -9.93 2.59 16.44
C SER A 288 -9.37 4.02 16.43
N GLN A 289 -8.09 4.20 16.12
CA GLN A 289 -7.42 5.50 16.07
C GLN A 289 -7.40 6.12 14.68
N SER A 290 -7.74 5.38 13.63
CA SER A 290 -7.65 5.81 12.24
C SER A 290 -8.57 6.97 11.88
N PHE A 291 -8.43 7.46 10.65
CA PHE A 291 -9.30 8.49 10.09
C PHE A 291 -10.53 7.92 9.37
N LEU A 292 -10.69 6.60 9.33
CA LEU A 292 -11.92 5.98 8.84
C LEU A 292 -13.14 6.41 9.68
N PRO A 293 -14.33 6.50 9.10
CA PRO A 293 -15.58 6.67 9.85
C PRO A 293 -15.79 5.55 10.87
N LYS A 294 -16.38 5.87 12.02
CA LYS A 294 -16.59 4.91 13.11
C LYS A 294 -17.36 3.65 12.69
N GLN A 295 -18.32 3.78 11.78
CA GLN A 295 -19.05 2.65 11.24
C GLN A 295 -18.11 1.63 10.56
N LEU A 296 -17.15 2.11 9.76
CA LEU A 296 -16.18 1.24 9.09
C LEU A 296 -15.15 0.64 10.07
N HIS A 297 -14.95 1.26 11.26
CA HIS A 297 -14.15 0.61 12.32
C HIS A 297 -14.76 -0.71 12.76
N ASP A 298 -16.07 -0.74 13.05
CA ASP A 298 -16.77 -1.94 13.53
C ASP A 298 -16.77 -3.05 12.47
N GLU A 299 -16.95 -2.68 11.20
CA GLU A 299 -16.86 -3.61 10.06
C GLU A 299 -15.44 -4.19 9.93
N TYR A 300 -14.43 -3.34 10.03
CA TYR A 300 -13.03 -3.77 9.93
C TYR A 300 -12.62 -4.67 11.09
N HIS A 301 -13.00 -4.34 12.34
CA HIS A 301 -12.77 -5.19 13.50
C HIS A 301 -13.38 -6.57 13.30
N THR A 302 -14.65 -6.64 12.88
CA THR A 302 -15.35 -7.91 12.63
C THR A 302 -14.67 -8.74 11.56
N MET A 303 -14.22 -8.11 10.47
CA MET A 303 -13.51 -8.79 9.39
C MET A 303 -12.18 -9.37 9.88
N ILE A 304 -11.34 -8.58 10.58
CA ILE A 304 -10.06 -9.04 11.13
C ILE A 304 -10.27 -10.24 12.08
N ASP A 305 -11.25 -10.17 12.98
CA ASP A 305 -11.55 -11.27 13.91
C ASP A 305 -11.95 -12.54 13.15
N SER A 306 -12.80 -12.41 12.14
CA SER A 306 -13.27 -13.54 11.34
C SER A 306 -12.13 -14.20 10.55
N THR A 307 -11.31 -13.43 9.85
CA THR A 307 -10.19 -13.96 9.06
C THR A 307 -9.09 -14.53 9.95
N SER A 308 -8.79 -13.86 11.06
CA SER A 308 -7.80 -14.32 12.05
C SER A 308 -8.18 -15.67 12.66
N LYS A 309 -9.45 -15.85 13.01
CA LYS A 309 -9.96 -17.12 13.53
C LYS A 309 -9.75 -18.26 12.54
N ARG A 310 -10.06 -18.05 11.26
CA ARG A 310 -9.85 -19.04 10.18
C ARG A 310 -8.37 -19.40 9.99
N LEU A 311 -7.44 -18.47 10.25
CA LEU A 311 -6.01 -18.70 10.07
C LEU A 311 -5.35 -19.37 11.27
N LEU A 312 -5.81 -19.05 12.50
CA LEU A 312 -5.11 -19.42 13.74
C LEU A 312 -5.72 -20.63 14.46
N GLU A 313 -7.00 -20.94 14.21
CA GLU A 313 -7.71 -22.06 14.82
C GLU A 313 -7.77 -23.34 13.94
N SER A 314 -7.08 -23.34 12.78
CA SER A 314 -7.04 -24.45 11.81
C SER A 314 -5.89 -25.42 12.08
#